data_28f10bc17c332650233252d7c83e2593
#
_entry.id   28f10bc17c332650233252d7c83e2593
#
_cell.length_a   1.000
_cell.length_b   1.000
_cell.length_c   1.000
_cell.angle_alpha   90.00
_cell.angle_beta   90.00
_cell.angle_gamma   90.00
#
_symmetry.space_group_name_H-M   'P 1'
#
loop_
_entity.id
_entity.type
_entity.pdbx_description
1 polymer ?
#
loop_
_entity_poly.entity_id
_entity_poly.type
_entity_poly.pdbx_seq_one_letter_code
_entity_poly.pdbx_strand_id
1 'polypeptide(L)'
;MNTERDRRYRSEGAGGFDIKDFKSIGDDVVFEMGVLVFHPEKISIGRNVYVGHNTILKGYYKNEFIIGDHTWIGQGCFFHSAGGIRIGKAVGIGPTVKIISSFHQSDELSLPILYQNLVFKEIVIGDGSDIGIGAIILPGVTIGEGAIIGAGAVVTRNIPSYSVAAGVPARIIRNR
;
A
#
# COMPACT_ATOMS: atom_id res chain seq x y z
N MET A 1 6.45 -16.49 34.72
CA MET A 1 6.05 -16.63 33.31
C MET A 1 6.96 -15.75 32.50
N ASN A 2 7.74 -16.32 31.58
CA ASN A 2 8.78 -15.62 30.84
C ASN A 2 8.14 -14.73 29.79
N THR A 3 8.02 -13.43 30.06
CA THR A 3 7.35 -12.43 29.21
C THR A 3 8.29 -11.77 28.19
N GLU A 4 9.57 -12.08 28.21
CA GLU A 4 10.49 -11.73 27.14
C GLU A 4 10.41 -12.80 26.06
N ARG A 5 9.49 -12.64 25.11
CA ARG A 5 9.57 -13.35 23.85
C ARG A 5 10.86 -12.90 23.17
N ASP A 6 11.85 -13.76 23.18
CA ASP A 6 13.13 -13.60 22.47
C ASP A 6 12.84 -13.48 20.96
N ARG A 7 12.42 -12.28 20.55
CA ARG A 7 12.01 -11.97 19.18
C ARG A 7 13.26 -11.75 18.34
N ARG A 8 13.72 -12.82 17.72
CA ARG A 8 14.86 -12.74 16.79
C ARG A 8 14.39 -12.12 15.48
N TYR A 9 14.93 -10.97 15.17
CA TYR A 9 14.73 -10.38 13.84
C TYR A 9 15.43 -11.22 12.79
N ARG A 10 14.75 -11.42 11.66
CA ARG A 10 15.30 -12.12 10.51
C ARG A 10 15.23 -11.20 9.30
N SER A 11 16.22 -11.28 8.41
CA SER A 11 16.18 -10.59 7.14
C SER A 11 15.06 -11.19 6.25
N GLU A 12 14.35 -10.33 5.56
CA GLU A 12 13.39 -10.72 4.51
C GLU A 12 14.04 -10.71 3.11
N GLY A 13 15.38 -10.61 3.06
CA GLY A 13 16.14 -10.54 1.81
C GLY A 13 16.46 -9.10 1.38
N ALA A 14 17.07 -8.99 0.22
CA ALA A 14 17.51 -7.71 -0.35
C ALA A 14 16.42 -7.00 -1.19
N GLY A 15 15.26 -7.64 -1.41
CA GLY A 15 14.19 -7.10 -2.25
C GLY A 15 14.45 -7.23 -3.76
N GLY A 16 15.45 -8.00 -4.17
CA GLY A 16 15.63 -8.38 -5.57
C GLY A 16 14.54 -9.38 -6.00
N PHE A 17 14.11 -9.31 -7.26
CA PHE A 17 13.04 -10.15 -7.80
C PHE A 17 13.28 -10.51 -9.26
N ASP A 18 12.62 -11.60 -9.70
CA ASP A 18 12.47 -11.95 -11.12
C ASP A 18 10.97 -11.84 -11.46
N ILE A 19 10.64 -11.50 -12.70
CA ILE A 19 9.24 -11.39 -13.19
C ILE A 19 8.45 -12.69 -12.97
N LYS A 20 9.09 -13.84 -13.13
CA LYS A 20 8.48 -15.17 -12.91
C LYS A 20 8.07 -15.46 -11.46
N ASP A 21 8.59 -14.68 -10.49
CA ASP A 21 8.33 -14.91 -9.08
C ASP A 21 6.98 -14.30 -8.63
N PHE A 22 6.39 -13.40 -9.45
CA PHE A 22 5.10 -12.80 -9.17
C PHE A 22 3.96 -13.82 -9.25
N LYS A 23 2.92 -13.63 -8.43
CA LYS A 23 1.69 -14.42 -8.53
C LYS A 23 1.10 -14.32 -9.94
N SER A 24 1.04 -13.12 -10.49
CA SER A 24 0.75 -12.85 -11.90
C SER A 24 1.28 -11.48 -12.29
N ILE A 25 1.68 -11.33 -13.54
CA ILE A 25 2.12 -10.05 -14.10
C ILE A 25 1.66 -9.97 -15.55
N GLY A 26 1.06 -8.85 -15.91
CA GLY A 26 0.61 -8.57 -17.28
C GLY A 26 1.75 -8.06 -18.18
N ASP A 27 1.41 -7.77 -19.42
CA ASP A 27 2.33 -7.21 -20.40
C ASP A 27 2.62 -5.73 -20.12
N ASP A 28 3.74 -5.23 -20.64
CA ASP A 28 4.13 -3.82 -20.59
C ASP A 28 4.27 -3.25 -19.17
N VAL A 29 4.74 -4.07 -18.23
CA VAL A 29 5.06 -3.60 -16.86
C VAL A 29 6.48 -3.09 -16.80
N VAL A 30 6.64 -1.85 -16.33
CA VAL A 30 7.94 -1.18 -16.17
C VAL A 30 8.30 -1.07 -14.70
N PHE A 31 9.46 -1.58 -14.33
CA PHE A 31 10.08 -1.35 -13.02
C PHE A 31 11.32 -0.50 -13.21
N GLU A 32 11.33 0.67 -12.60
CA GLU A 32 12.48 1.55 -12.65
C GLU A 32 13.60 1.13 -11.68
N MET A 33 14.76 1.73 -11.83
CA MET A 33 15.92 1.41 -11.00
C MET A 33 15.65 1.61 -9.51
N GLY A 34 16.11 0.68 -8.68
CA GLY A 34 15.97 0.73 -7.24
C GLY A 34 14.61 0.26 -6.71
N VAL A 35 13.72 -0.25 -7.56
CA VAL A 35 12.49 -0.90 -7.10
C VAL A 35 12.86 -2.16 -6.33
N LEU A 36 12.28 -2.31 -5.13
CA LEU A 36 12.43 -3.49 -4.29
C LEU A 36 11.08 -4.19 -4.15
N VAL A 37 11.10 -5.52 -4.26
CA VAL A 37 9.89 -6.34 -4.12
C VAL A 37 10.13 -7.42 -3.08
N PHE A 38 9.19 -7.57 -2.15
CA PHE A 38 9.20 -8.63 -1.14
C PHE A 38 7.92 -9.45 -1.28
N HIS A 39 8.00 -10.76 -1.17
CA HIS A 39 6.88 -11.69 -1.37
C HIS A 39 6.17 -11.50 -2.73
N PRO A 40 6.90 -11.54 -3.87
CA PRO A 40 6.31 -11.36 -5.19
C PRO A 40 5.22 -12.40 -5.48
N GLU A 41 5.31 -13.60 -4.90
CA GLU A 41 4.29 -14.66 -5.01
C GLU A 41 2.92 -14.29 -4.43
N LYS A 42 2.82 -13.14 -3.77
CA LYS A 42 1.58 -12.53 -3.24
C LYS A 42 1.15 -11.29 -4.01
N ILE A 43 1.89 -10.90 -5.03
CA ILE A 43 1.65 -9.68 -5.81
C ILE A 43 1.16 -10.03 -7.20
N SER A 44 0.02 -9.45 -7.57
CA SER A 44 -0.55 -9.51 -8.92
C SER A 44 -0.54 -8.13 -9.54
N ILE A 45 0.02 -7.98 -10.73
CA ILE A 45 0.13 -6.72 -11.47
C ILE A 45 -0.54 -6.89 -12.83
N GLY A 46 -1.41 -5.95 -13.17
CA GLY A 46 -2.06 -5.88 -14.48
C GLY A 46 -1.10 -5.48 -15.60
N ARG A 47 -1.65 -5.23 -16.77
CA ARG A 47 -0.89 -4.77 -17.94
C ARG A 47 -0.66 -3.27 -17.92
N ASN A 48 0.41 -2.82 -18.59
CA ASN A 48 0.75 -1.40 -18.77
C ASN A 48 0.80 -0.65 -17.42
N VAL A 49 1.57 -1.21 -16.48
CA VAL A 49 1.78 -0.62 -15.14
C VAL A 49 3.20 -0.06 -15.05
N TYR A 50 3.33 1.15 -14.56
CA TYR A 50 4.61 1.79 -14.30
C TYR A 50 4.89 1.86 -12.81
N VAL A 51 6.08 1.43 -12.40
CA VAL A 51 6.57 1.49 -11.01
C VAL A 51 7.85 2.31 -10.96
N GLY A 52 7.75 3.51 -10.38
CA GLY A 52 8.82 4.50 -10.33
C GLY A 52 9.99 4.12 -9.44
N HIS A 53 11.13 4.80 -9.67
CA HIS A 53 12.41 4.56 -9.00
C HIS A 53 12.29 4.48 -7.47
N ASN A 54 13.07 3.57 -6.87
CA ASN A 54 13.17 3.42 -5.41
C ASN A 54 11.84 3.14 -4.69
N THR A 55 10.84 2.63 -5.40
CA THR A 55 9.56 2.21 -4.82
C THR A 55 9.72 0.83 -4.19
N ILE A 56 9.06 0.62 -3.05
CA ILE A 56 9.05 -0.65 -2.33
C ILE A 56 7.65 -1.26 -2.40
N LEU A 57 7.54 -2.41 -3.06
CA LEU A 57 6.34 -3.24 -3.10
C LEU A 57 6.52 -4.39 -2.09
N LYS A 58 6.02 -4.20 -0.87
CA LYS A 58 6.12 -5.23 0.14
C LYS A 58 4.82 -6.03 0.21
N GLY A 59 4.80 -7.17 -0.47
CA GLY A 59 3.85 -8.24 -0.26
C GLY A 59 3.97 -8.81 1.15
N TYR A 60 3.08 -9.70 1.53
CA TYR A 60 3.10 -10.35 2.83
C TYR A 60 2.54 -11.77 2.72
N TYR A 61 3.01 -12.69 3.54
CA TYR A 61 2.71 -14.11 3.42
C TYR A 61 1.20 -14.48 3.53
N LYS A 62 0.36 -13.58 4.08
CA LYS A 62 -1.06 -13.88 4.32
C LYS A 62 -2.00 -13.36 3.23
N ASN A 63 -1.83 -12.11 2.83
CA ASN A 63 -2.82 -11.41 2.01
C ASN A 63 -2.20 -10.98 0.68
N GLU A 64 -3.07 -10.61 -0.26
CA GLU A 64 -2.66 -10.27 -1.61
C GLU A 64 -2.40 -8.77 -1.77
N PHE A 65 -1.51 -8.45 -2.71
CA PHE A 65 -1.32 -7.12 -3.24
C PHE A 65 -1.66 -7.13 -4.73
N ILE A 66 -2.71 -6.41 -5.10
CA ILE A 66 -3.22 -6.36 -6.47
C ILE A 66 -3.08 -4.95 -7.00
N ILE A 67 -2.51 -4.80 -8.20
CA ILE A 67 -2.39 -3.55 -8.94
C ILE A 67 -3.08 -3.76 -10.29
N GLY A 68 -4.12 -2.97 -10.56
CA GLY A 68 -4.90 -3.04 -11.80
C GLY A 68 -4.18 -2.45 -13.01
N ASP A 69 -4.73 -2.73 -14.18
CA ASP A 69 -4.20 -2.29 -15.48
C ASP A 69 -4.04 -0.76 -15.56
N HIS A 70 -3.08 -0.30 -16.34
CA HIS A 70 -2.87 1.12 -16.67
C HIS A 70 -2.58 2.02 -15.45
N THR A 71 -2.13 1.44 -14.34
CA THR A 71 -1.83 2.18 -13.11
C THR A 71 -0.41 2.74 -13.16
N TRP A 72 -0.25 3.99 -12.75
CA TRP A 72 1.03 4.67 -12.63
C TRP A 72 1.41 4.87 -11.17
N ILE A 73 2.57 4.39 -10.76
CA ILE A 73 3.11 4.54 -9.40
C ILE A 73 4.38 5.38 -9.45
N GLY A 74 4.36 6.52 -8.78
CA GLY A 74 5.48 7.45 -8.70
C GLY A 74 6.67 6.91 -7.90
N GLN A 75 7.72 7.70 -7.87
CA GLN A 75 9.00 7.36 -7.26
C GLN A 75 8.91 7.34 -5.72
N GLY A 76 9.70 6.45 -5.09
CA GLY A 76 9.87 6.43 -3.63
C GLY A 76 8.61 6.08 -2.84
N CYS A 77 7.65 5.42 -3.47
CA CYS A 77 6.45 4.94 -2.78
C CYS A 77 6.77 3.74 -1.88
N PHE A 78 5.98 3.57 -0.84
CA PHE A 78 6.08 2.44 0.07
C PHE A 78 4.72 1.77 0.28
N PHE A 79 4.64 0.50 -0.09
CA PHE A 79 3.44 -0.31 0.08
C PHE A 79 3.74 -1.50 0.99
N HIS A 80 2.98 -1.64 2.08
CA HIS A 80 3.05 -2.80 2.97
C HIS A 80 1.69 -3.48 3.06
N SER A 81 1.55 -4.59 2.32
CA SER A 81 0.26 -5.24 2.09
C SER A 81 -0.07 -6.35 3.10
N ALA A 82 0.38 -6.23 4.34
CA ALA A 82 0.13 -7.25 5.36
C ALA A 82 -1.36 -7.58 5.55
N GLY A 83 -2.24 -6.58 5.47
CA GLY A 83 -3.70 -6.75 5.52
C GLY A 83 -4.37 -6.89 4.15
N GLY A 84 -3.60 -6.82 3.08
CA GLY A 84 -4.09 -6.74 1.70
C GLY A 84 -4.12 -5.31 1.18
N ILE A 85 -3.78 -5.14 -0.10
CA ILE A 85 -3.92 -3.88 -0.84
C ILE A 85 -4.51 -4.22 -2.21
N ARG A 86 -5.58 -3.51 -2.59
CA ARG A 86 -6.15 -3.56 -3.93
C ARG A 86 -6.14 -2.18 -4.54
N ILE A 87 -5.40 -2.01 -5.62
CA ILE A 87 -5.38 -0.81 -6.43
C ILE A 87 -6.10 -1.13 -7.73
N GLY A 88 -7.11 -0.34 -8.07
CA GLY A 88 -7.90 -0.49 -9.28
C GLY A 88 -7.14 -0.17 -10.55
N LYS A 89 -7.87 -0.04 -11.65
CA LYS A 89 -7.34 0.30 -12.98
C LYS A 89 -7.20 1.79 -13.16
N ALA A 90 -6.22 2.20 -13.97
CA ALA A 90 -5.99 3.61 -14.34
C ALA A 90 -5.86 4.53 -13.11
N VAL A 91 -5.22 4.04 -12.05
CA VAL A 91 -4.99 4.81 -10.83
C VAL A 91 -3.66 5.56 -10.93
N GLY A 92 -3.67 6.86 -10.60
CA GLY A 92 -2.45 7.64 -10.40
C GLY A 92 -2.00 7.61 -8.94
N ILE A 93 -0.79 7.15 -8.68
CA ILE A 93 -0.18 7.20 -7.35
C ILE A 93 1.00 8.15 -7.39
N GLY A 94 0.88 9.32 -6.80
CA GLY A 94 1.94 10.32 -6.74
C GLY A 94 3.22 9.83 -6.05
N PRO A 95 4.35 10.50 -6.28
CA PRO A 95 5.61 10.13 -5.61
C PRO A 95 5.51 10.12 -4.09
N THR A 96 6.30 9.28 -3.45
CA THR A 96 6.44 9.18 -1.98
C THR A 96 5.15 8.86 -1.22
N VAL A 97 4.10 8.38 -1.89
CA VAL A 97 2.88 7.87 -1.24
C VAL A 97 3.21 6.66 -0.38
N LYS A 98 2.59 6.57 0.79
CA LYS A 98 2.77 5.45 1.73
C LYS A 98 1.43 4.78 2.02
N ILE A 99 1.39 3.46 1.86
CA ILE A 99 0.21 2.64 2.13
C ILE A 99 0.60 1.51 3.07
N ILE A 100 -0.04 1.45 4.23
CA ILE A 100 0.19 0.38 5.20
C ILE A 100 -1.15 -0.20 5.64
N SER A 101 -1.31 -1.52 5.51
CA SER A 101 -2.56 -2.23 5.78
C SER A 101 -2.56 -3.03 7.09
N SER A 102 -1.70 -2.67 8.02
CA SER A 102 -1.64 -3.29 9.36
C SER A 102 -1.18 -2.31 10.42
N PHE A 103 -1.54 -2.60 11.67
CA PHE A 103 -1.05 -1.89 12.85
C PHE A 103 -1.02 -2.86 14.04
N HIS A 104 -0.28 -2.53 15.10
CA HIS A 104 -0.30 -3.30 16.35
C HIS A 104 -1.52 -2.95 17.19
N GLN A 105 -2.11 -3.94 17.87
CA GLN A 105 -3.02 -3.68 18.98
C GLN A 105 -2.29 -2.86 20.05
N SER A 106 -3.06 -2.12 20.85
CA SER A 106 -2.51 -1.26 21.91
C SER A 106 -3.33 -1.31 23.21
N ASP A 107 -4.15 -2.36 23.36
CA ASP A 107 -5.11 -2.48 24.47
C ASP A 107 -4.46 -3.05 25.73
N GLU A 108 -3.40 -3.82 25.59
CA GLU A 108 -2.66 -4.44 26.68
C GLU A 108 -1.56 -3.51 27.20
N LEU A 109 -1.84 -2.76 28.27
CA LEU A 109 -0.90 -1.76 28.81
C LEU A 109 0.32 -2.37 29.50
N SER A 110 0.27 -3.64 29.85
CA SER A 110 1.41 -4.37 30.48
C SER A 110 2.45 -4.85 29.48
N LEU A 111 2.14 -4.80 28.18
CA LEU A 111 3.04 -5.26 27.11
C LEU A 111 3.47 -4.08 26.21
N PRO A 112 4.74 -4.01 25.80
CA PRO A 112 5.16 -3.12 24.74
C PRO A 112 4.31 -3.34 23.48
N ILE A 113 3.91 -2.26 22.81
CA ILE A 113 3.05 -2.31 21.60
C ILE A 113 3.63 -3.24 20.53
N LEU A 114 4.96 -3.26 20.36
CA LEU A 114 5.66 -4.12 19.41
C LEU A 114 5.41 -5.62 19.65
N TYR A 115 5.09 -6.03 20.86
CA TYR A 115 4.82 -7.43 21.21
C TYR A 115 3.35 -7.80 21.15
N GLN A 116 2.47 -6.82 20.99
CA GLN A 116 1.05 -7.07 20.81
C GLN A 116 0.75 -7.58 19.39
N ASN A 117 -0.44 -8.17 19.22
CA ASN A 117 -0.83 -8.75 17.95
C ASN A 117 -0.98 -7.69 16.85
N LEU A 118 -0.68 -8.07 15.62
CA LEU A 118 -0.97 -7.28 14.45
C LEU A 118 -2.44 -7.38 14.05
N VAL A 119 -3.06 -6.26 13.80
CA VAL A 119 -4.38 -6.14 13.18
C VAL A 119 -4.17 -5.89 11.69
N PHE A 120 -4.82 -6.69 10.86
CA PHE A 120 -4.75 -6.64 9.41
C PHE A 120 -6.06 -6.07 8.87
N LYS A 121 -5.98 -5.00 8.07
CA LYS A 121 -7.15 -4.38 7.45
C LYS A 121 -6.84 -4.02 6.00
N GLU A 122 -7.56 -4.63 5.07
CA GLU A 122 -7.38 -4.40 3.64
C GLU A 122 -7.58 -2.92 3.29
N ILE A 123 -6.80 -2.44 2.33
CA ILE A 123 -6.95 -1.12 1.71
C ILE A 123 -7.40 -1.31 0.27
N VAL A 124 -8.41 -0.55 -0.13
CA VAL A 124 -8.95 -0.58 -1.49
C VAL A 124 -8.88 0.83 -2.09
N ILE A 125 -8.34 0.94 -3.30
CA ILE A 125 -8.32 2.16 -4.11
C ILE A 125 -9.08 1.87 -5.39
N GLY A 126 -10.18 2.57 -5.60
CA GLY A 126 -11.07 2.39 -6.77
C GLY A 126 -10.45 2.88 -8.06
N ASP A 127 -10.99 2.40 -9.17
CA ASP A 127 -10.55 2.72 -10.53
C ASP A 127 -10.51 4.25 -10.80
N GLY A 128 -9.56 4.69 -11.60
CA GLY A 128 -9.45 6.09 -12.02
C GLY A 128 -9.23 7.11 -10.90
N SER A 129 -8.84 6.67 -9.69
CA SER A 129 -8.51 7.56 -8.58
C SER A 129 -7.13 8.18 -8.75
N ASP A 130 -6.91 9.34 -8.12
CA ASP A 130 -5.63 10.05 -8.12
C ASP A 130 -5.17 10.33 -6.69
N ILE A 131 -4.01 9.82 -6.32
CA ILE A 131 -3.44 9.92 -4.98
C ILE A 131 -2.27 10.88 -5.01
N GLY A 132 -2.44 12.07 -4.45
CA GLY A 132 -1.44 13.13 -4.46
C GLY A 132 -0.13 12.76 -3.78
N ILE A 133 0.95 13.41 -4.25
CA ILE A 133 2.31 13.22 -3.73
C ILE A 133 2.35 13.23 -2.19
N GLY A 134 3.07 12.28 -1.60
CA GLY A 134 3.31 12.20 -0.15
C GLY A 134 2.08 11.84 0.69
N ALA A 135 0.94 11.49 0.09
CA ALA A 135 -0.23 11.05 0.85
C ALA A 135 0.06 9.75 1.61
N ILE A 136 -0.62 9.57 2.74
CA ILE A 136 -0.52 8.38 3.59
C ILE A 136 -1.91 7.76 3.71
N ILE A 137 -2.05 6.48 3.37
CA ILE A 137 -3.31 5.75 3.47
C ILE A 137 -3.19 4.74 4.61
N LEU A 138 -4.08 4.86 5.59
CA LEU A 138 -4.08 4.04 6.80
C LEU A 138 -4.89 2.75 6.64
N PRO A 139 -4.65 1.74 7.50
CA PRO A 139 -5.27 0.42 7.41
C PRO A 139 -6.80 0.47 7.42
N GLY A 140 -7.43 -0.29 6.52
CA GLY A 140 -8.88 -0.44 6.42
C GLY A 140 -9.60 0.65 5.64
N VAL A 141 -8.86 1.56 5.00
CA VAL A 141 -9.45 2.64 4.18
C VAL A 141 -9.85 2.10 2.81
N THR A 142 -11.05 2.51 2.39
CA THR A 142 -11.52 2.40 1.00
C THR A 142 -11.58 3.79 0.38
N ILE A 143 -10.87 4.00 -0.73
CA ILE A 143 -10.96 5.16 -1.58
C ILE A 143 -11.82 4.78 -2.79
N GLY A 144 -12.94 5.47 -2.98
CA GLY A 144 -13.89 5.18 -4.05
C GLY A 144 -13.37 5.53 -5.44
N GLU A 145 -14.02 5.00 -6.46
CA GLU A 145 -13.72 5.25 -7.88
C GLU A 145 -13.64 6.75 -8.18
N GLY A 146 -12.67 7.14 -8.99
CA GLY A 146 -12.48 8.52 -9.45
C GLY A 146 -12.25 9.55 -8.33
N ALA A 147 -11.96 9.14 -7.11
CA ALA A 147 -11.65 10.06 -6.02
C ALA A 147 -10.27 10.68 -6.18
N ILE A 148 -10.10 11.90 -5.67
CA ILE A 148 -8.81 12.60 -5.65
C ILE A 148 -8.39 12.84 -4.21
N ILE A 149 -7.18 12.42 -3.88
CA ILE A 149 -6.54 12.66 -2.58
C ILE A 149 -5.48 13.74 -2.75
N GLY A 150 -5.61 14.82 -2.01
CA GLY A 150 -4.66 15.94 -2.05
C GLY A 150 -3.25 15.56 -1.56
N ALA A 151 -2.25 16.28 -2.05
CA ALA A 151 -0.86 16.10 -1.65
C ALA A 151 -0.68 16.17 -0.13
N GLY A 152 0.14 15.29 0.44
CA GLY A 152 0.45 15.23 1.87
C GLY A 152 -0.73 14.86 2.78
N ALA A 153 -1.86 14.45 2.23
CA ALA A 153 -3.03 14.07 3.03
C ALA A 153 -2.80 12.78 3.83
N VAL A 154 -3.37 12.68 5.03
CA VAL A 154 -3.41 11.45 5.81
C VAL A 154 -4.84 10.92 5.84
N VAL A 155 -5.08 9.87 5.06
CA VAL A 155 -6.42 9.29 4.90
C VAL A 155 -6.66 8.25 5.99
N THR A 156 -7.57 8.57 6.91
CA THR A 156 -7.90 7.78 8.10
C THR A 156 -9.31 7.16 8.06
N ARG A 157 -10.10 7.51 7.04
CA ARG A 157 -11.48 7.05 6.85
C ARG A 157 -11.76 6.88 5.36
N ASN A 158 -12.82 6.13 5.04
CA ASN A 158 -13.25 5.92 3.67
C ASN A 158 -13.57 7.24 2.96
N ILE A 159 -13.20 7.30 1.69
CA ILE A 159 -13.45 8.44 0.79
C ILE A 159 -14.45 7.98 -0.28
N PRO A 160 -15.59 8.65 -0.44
CA PRO A 160 -16.58 8.31 -1.45
C PRO A 160 -16.04 8.47 -2.88
N SER A 161 -16.65 7.75 -3.82
CA SER A 161 -16.37 7.91 -5.24
C SER A 161 -16.57 9.35 -5.70
N TYR A 162 -15.75 9.80 -6.65
CA TYR A 162 -15.83 11.11 -7.28
C TYR A 162 -15.77 12.30 -6.31
N SER A 163 -15.12 12.13 -5.16
CA SER A 163 -14.88 13.21 -4.20
C SER A 163 -13.43 13.62 -4.15
N VAL A 164 -13.18 14.84 -3.70
CA VAL A 164 -11.84 15.38 -3.46
C VAL A 164 -11.66 15.52 -1.95
N ALA A 165 -10.61 14.88 -1.41
CA ALA A 165 -10.29 14.92 0.01
C ALA A 165 -8.84 15.37 0.22
N ALA A 166 -8.60 16.19 1.25
CA ALA A 166 -7.25 16.68 1.57
C ALA A 166 -7.10 16.95 3.08
N GLY A 167 -5.85 17.15 3.50
CA GLY A 167 -5.50 17.54 4.89
C GLY A 167 -5.08 16.39 5.78
N VAL A 168 -4.76 16.73 7.05
CA VAL A 168 -4.30 15.83 8.09
C VAL A 168 -5.14 16.07 9.36
N PRO A 169 -6.09 15.15 9.67
CA PRO A 169 -6.55 14.04 8.84
C PRO A 169 -7.36 14.52 7.62
N ALA A 170 -7.37 13.72 6.54
CA ALA A 170 -8.08 14.08 5.31
C ALA A 170 -9.58 14.25 5.54
N ARG A 171 -10.15 15.29 4.89
CA ARG A 171 -11.58 15.60 4.88
C ARG A 171 -12.02 15.84 3.44
N ILE A 172 -13.26 15.47 3.13
CA ILE A 172 -13.88 15.79 1.85
C ILE A 172 -14.02 17.32 1.76
N ILE A 173 -13.49 17.91 0.70
CA ILE A 173 -13.53 19.36 0.45
C ILE A 173 -14.52 19.73 -0.64
N ARG A 174 -14.81 18.81 -1.57
CA ARG A 174 -15.83 18.96 -2.62
C ARG A 174 -16.07 17.64 -3.34
N ASN A 175 -17.08 17.59 -4.16
CA ASN A 175 -17.22 16.57 -5.19
C ASN A 175 -16.37 16.95 -6.42
N ARG A 176 -16.01 15.93 -7.22
CA ARG A 176 -15.27 16.09 -8.47
C ARG A 176 -16.15 16.69 -9.56
#